data_b677c3df5d050b5f4f9153bd6b8ddb93
#
_entry.id   b677c3df5d050b5f4f9153bd6b8ddb93
#
_cell.length_a   1.000
_cell.length_b   1.000
_cell.length_c   1.000
_cell.angle_alpha   90.00
_cell.angle_beta   90.00
_cell.angle_gamma   90.00
#
_symmetry.space_group_name_H-M   'P 1'
#
loop_
_entity.id
_entity.type
_entity.pdbx_description
1 polymer ?
#
loop_
_entity_poly.entity_id
_entity_poly.type
_entity_poly.pdbx_seq_one_letter_code
_entity_poly.pdbx_strand_id
1 'polypeptide(L)'
;MNRKNIEALYPLSPMQQGMLFHTLYAPEKGMYFEQFSCLLHTTLDLPLFRQAWQWALDRHAVLRTSIHTKNTAKPLQMVHSQVELPWEVLDYRSFSTDEQREQLDALLQADRARGFQLAKAPLL
;
A
#
# COMPACT_ATOMS: atom_id res chain seq x y z
N MET A 1 7.70 6.17 18.63
CA MET A 1 6.31 6.07 18.16
C MET A 1 5.57 7.34 18.56
N ASN A 2 5.14 8.14 17.59
CA ASN A 2 4.49 9.42 17.89
C ASN A 2 3.02 9.17 18.25
N ARG A 3 2.69 9.14 19.55
CA ARG A 3 1.33 8.90 20.06
C ARG A 3 0.28 9.90 19.51
N LYS A 4 0.72 11.05 19.02
CA LYS A 4 -0.17 12.08 18.46
C LYS A 4 -0.79 11.71 17.10
N ASN A 5 -0.27 10.68 16.41
CA ASN A 5 -0.76 10.23 15.11
C ASN A 5 -1.56 8.91 15.18
N ILE A 6 -2.02 8.50 16.36
CA ILE A 6 -2.86 7.32 16.52
C ILE A 6 -4.29 7.77 16.76
N GLU A 7 -5.18 7.38 15.84
CA GLU A 7 -6.61 7.64 15.94
C GLU A 7 -7.33 6.53 16.72
N ALA A 8 -7.01 5.26 16.42
CA ALA A 8 -7.62 4.10 17.05
C ALA A 8 -6.73 2.87 17.02
N LEU A 9 -7.02 1.92 17.93
CA LEU A 9 -6.39 0.61 18.02
C LEU A 9 -7.49 -0.45 18.12
N TYR A 10 -7.39 -1.50 17.31
CA TYR A 10 -8.33 -2.61 17.30
C TYR A 10 -7.61 -3.96 17.29
N PRO A 11 -8.18 -5.01 17.87
CA PRO A 11 -7.74 -6.36 17.57
C PRO A 11 -8.00 -6.69 16.10
N LEU A 12 -7.24 -7.62 15.54
CA LEU A 12 -7.51 -8.12 14.20
C LEU A 12 -8.80 -8.97 14.19
N SER A 13 -9.55 -8.87 13.11
CA SER A 13 -10.64 -9.82 12.84
C SER A 13 -10.07 -11.23 12.60
N PRO A 14 -10.87 -12.30 12.73
CA PRO A 14 -10.42 -13.66 12.43
C PRO A 14 -9.86 -13.82 11.03
N MET A 15 -10.45 -13.16 10.03
CA MET A 15 -9.96 -13.16 8.64
C MET A 15 -8.60 -12.46 8.53
N GLN A 16 -8.43 -11.29 9.12
CA GLN A 16 -7.15 -10.58 9.15
C GLN A 16 -6.05 -11.39 9.85
N GLN A 17 -6.39 -12.12 10.92
CA GLN A 17 -5.44 -13.02 11.59
C GLN A 17 -5.00 -14.15 10.67
N GLY A 18 -5.93 -14.76 9.92
CA GLY A 18 -5.61 -15.80 8.94
C GLY A 18 -4.71 -15.27 7.81
N MET A 19 -5.02 -14.11 7.24
CA MET A 19 -4.19 -13.46 6.22
C MET A 19 -2.79 -13.14 6.75
N LEU A 20 -2.71 -12.57 7.95
CA LEU A 20 -1.45 -12.26 8.61
C LEU A 20 -0.60 -13.51 8.83
N PHE A 21 -1.21 -14.60 9.30
CA PHE A 21 -0.52 -15.87 9.51
C PHE A 21 0.15 -16.35 8.22
N HIS A 22 -0.58 -16.39 7.11
CA HIS A 22 -0.03 -16.80 5.82
C HIS A 22 1.07 -15.87 5.31
N THR A 23 0.90 -14.56 5.49
CA THR A 23 1.91 -13.56 5.11
C THR A 23 3.21 -13.75 5.89
N LEU A 24 3.13 -14.07 7.18
CA LEU A 24 4.31 -14.27 8.02
C LEU A 24 4.94 -15.66 7.85
N TYR A 25 4.14 -16.69 7.54
CA TYR A 25 4.61 -18.06 7.39
C TYR A 25 5.33 -18.32 6.06
N ALA A 26 4.88 -17.67 4.99
CA ALA A 26 5.43 -17.83 3.66
C ALA A 26 5.55 -16.47 2.93
N PRO A 27 6.42 -15.58 3.42
CA PRO A 27 6.53 -14.21 2.90
C PRO A 27 6.95 -14.17 1.42
N GLU A 28 7.72 -15.16 0.97
CA GLU A 28 8.19 -15.29 -0.41
C GLU A 28 7.08 -15.60 -1.42
N LYS A 29 5.93 -16.09 -0.96
CA LYS A 29 4.80 -16.43 -1.84
C LYS A 29 4.00 -15.21 -2.28
N GLY A 30 4.19 -14.05 -1.65
CA GLY A 30 3.43 -12.82 -1.94
C GLY A 30 1.92 -13.00 -1.81
N MET A 31 1.48 -13.92 -0.92
CA MET A 31 0.05 -14.15 -0.67
C MET A 31 -0.60 -12.86 -0.15
N TYR A 32 -1.78 -12.55 -0.67
CA TYR A 32 -2.54 -11.33 -0.33
C TYR A 32 -1.84 -10.02 -0.72
N PHE A 33 -0.89 -10.09 -1.67
CA PHE A 33 -0.35 -8.90 -2.32
C PHE A 33 -1.09 -8.70 -3.64
N GLU A 34 -1.95 -7.70 -3.69
CA GLU A 34 -2.71 -7.34 -4.89
C GLU A 34 -2.06 -6.16 -5.59
N GLN A 35 -2.04 -6.19 -6.92
CA GLN A 35 -1.64 -5.08 -7.77
C GLN A 35 -2.77 -4.76 -8.74
N PHE A 36 -3.07 -3.50 -8.88
CA PHE A 36 -4.02 -3.02 -9.87
C PHE A 36 -3.30 -2.11 -10.86
N SER A 37 -3.45 -2.38 -12.15
CA SER A 37 -2.90 -1.59 -13.23
C SER A 37 -4.01 -1.26 -14.22
N CYS A 38 -4.08 0.00 -14.67
CA CYS A 38 -5.03 0.41 -15.70
C CYS A 38 -4.40 1.44 -16.65
N LEU A 39 -4.81 1.39 -17.89
CA LEU A 39 -4.44 2.35 -18.92
C LEU A 39 -5.55 3.39 -19.07
N LEU A 40 -5.21 4.66 -18.92
CA LEU A 40 -6.14 5.77 -19.12
C LEU A 40 -5.82 6.48 -20.44
N HIS A 41 -6.81 6.48 -21.36
CA HIS A 41 -6.70 7.16 -22.66
C HIS A 41 -7.19 8.62 -22.57
N THR A 42 -6.56 9.40 -21.68
CA THR A 42 -6.89 10.81 -21.48
C THR A 42 -5.69 11.57 -20.94
N THR A 43 -5.73 12.89 -21.06
CA THR A 43 -4.75 13.76 -20.39
C THR A 43 -5.13 13.85 -18.92
N LEU A 44 -4.24 13.41 -18.05
CA LEU A 44 -4.45 13.40 -16.61
C LEU A 44 -3.77 14.63 -15.98
N ASP A 45 -4.52 15.36 -15.19
CA ASP A 45 -3.96 16.39 -14.30
C ASP A 45 -3.36 15.67 -13.07
N LEU A 46 -2.04 15.44 -13.09
CA LEU A 46 -1.34 14.67 -12.06
C LEU A 46 -1.46 15.29 -10.66
N PRO A 47 -1.34 16.61 -10.46
CA PRO A 47 -1.58 17.25 -9.17
C PRO A 47 -2.98 16.99 -8.62
N LEU A 48 -4.02 17.18 -9.43
CA LEU A 48 -5.40 16.93 -9.00
C LEU A 48 -5.66 15.45 -8.76
N PHE A 49 -5.11 14.58 -9.56
CA PHE A 49 -5.24 13.12 -9.38
C PHE A 49 -4.59 12.65 -8.08
N ARG A 50 -3.37 13.12 -7.78
CA ARG A 50 -2.71 12.85 -6.50
C ARG A 50 -3.54 13.38 -5.33
N GLN A 51 -4.10 14.58 -5.44
CA GLN A 51 -4.92 15.18 -4.40
C GLN A 51 -6.19 14.36 -4.15
N ALA A 52 -6.85 13.87 -5.20
CA ALA A 52 -8.02 13.00 -5.08
C ALA A 52 -7.70 11.71 -4.33
N TRP A 53 -6.55 11.09 -4.61
CA TRP A 53 -6.08 9.92 -3.87
C TRP A 53 -5.74 10.22 -2.42
N GLN A 54 -5.12 11.37 -2.12
CA GLN A 54 -4.86 11.79 -0.74
C GLN A 54 -6.19 12.00 0.02
N TRP A 55 -7.20 12.60 -0.60
CA TRP A 55 -8.52 12.73 0.01
C TRP A 55 -9.20 11.39 0.28
N ALA A 56 -9.07 10.43 -0.63
CA ALA A 56 -9.56 9.08 -0.39
C ALA A 56 -8.87 8.44 0.83
N LEU A 57 -7.55 8.60 0.94
CA LEU A 57 -6.76 8.13 2.07
C LEU A 57 -7.21 8.78 3.39
N ASP A 58 -7.39 10.08 3.39
CA ASP A 58 -7.82 10.85 4.58
C ASP A 58 -9.24 10.47 5.02
N ARG A 59 -10.12 10.20 4.06
CA ARG A 59 -11.53 9.84 4.31
C ARG A 59 -11.69 8.41 4.85
N HIS A 60 -10.88 7.46 4.38
CA HIS A 60 -11.07 6.04 4.66
C HIS A 60 -10.04 5.53 5.67
N ALA A 61 -10.45 5.30 6.91
CA ALA A 61 -9.61 4.82 7.99
C ALA A 61 -8.88 3.50 7.64
N VAL A 62 -9.51 2.60 6.87
CA VAL A 62 -8.91 1.33 6.44
C VAL A 62 -7.63 1.55 5.63
N LEU A 63 -7.55 2.62 4.82
CA LEU A 63 -6.36 2.96 4.03
C LEU A 63 -5.24 3.56 4.90
N ARG A 64 -5.55 4.03 6.11
CA ARG A 64 -4.61 4.59 7.08
C ARG A 64 -4.25 3.61 8.20
N THR A 65 -4.46 2.31 7.97
CA THR A 65 -4.27 1.27 8.97
C THR A 65 -2.95 0.53 8.76
N SER A 66 -2.23 0.25 9.84
CA SER A 66 -1.05 -0.61 9.89
C SER A 66 -1.27 -1.79 10.85
N ILE A 67 -0.51 -2.87 10.67
CA ILE A 67 -0.62 -4.10 11.47
C ILE A 67 0.63 -4.26 12.32
N HIS A 68 0.46 -4.39 13.62
CA HIS A 68 1.53 -4.53 14.58
C HIS A 68 1.51 -5.90 15.27
N THR A 69 2.62 -6.61 15.17
CA THR A 69 2.79 -7.97 15.74
C THR A 69 3.86 -8.03 16.83
N LYS A 70 4.71 -7.00 16.92
CA LYS A 70 5.81 -6.95 17.88
C LYS A 70 5.42 -6.15 19.12
N ASN A 71 5.89 -6.59 20.29
CA ASN A 71 5.66 -5.91 21.57
C ASN A 71 4.17 -5.76 21.95
N THR A 72 3.33 -6.68 21.48
CA THR A 72 1.91 -6.77 21.77
C THR A 72 1.55 -8.19 22.17
N ALA A 73 0.62 -8.38 23.12
CA ALA A 73 0.18 -9.71 23.53
C ALA A 73 -0.56 -10.45 22.39
N LYS A 74 -1.22 -9.69 21.51
CA LYS A 74 -1.89 -10.18 20.29
C LYS A 74 -1.67 -9.16 19.17
N PRO A 75 -1.70 -9.57 17.90
CA PRO A 75 -1.62 -8.65 16.78
C PRO A 75 -2.73 -7.59 16.86
N LEU A 76 -2.36 -6.34 16.58
CA LEU A 76 -3.26 -5.18 16.60
C LEU A 76 -3.21 -4.47 15.25
N GLN A 77 -4.35 -3.93 14.84
CA GLN A 77 -4.43 -2.93 13.79
C GLN A 77 -4.47 -1.53 14.41
N MET A 78 -3.67 -0.65 13.85
CA MET A 78 -3.52 0.73 14.29
C MET A 78 -4.00 1.65 13.18
N VAL A 79 -5.00 2.46 13.46
CA VAL A 79 -5.48 3.51 12.57
C VAL A 79 -4.71 4.78 12.87
N HIS A 80 -4.10 5.37 11.83
CA HIS A 80 -3.39 6.62 11.94
C HIS A 80 -4.30 7.79 11.59
N SER A 81 -4.16 8.91 12.29
CA SER A 81 -4.94 10.13 12.02
C SER A 81 -4.54 10.76 10.69
N GLN A 82 -3.26 10.69 10.33
CA GLN A 82 -2.72 11.22 9.08
C GLN A 82 -1.69 10.28 8.51
N VAL A 83 -1.78 10.06 7.20
CA VAL A 83 -0.83 9.26 6.43
C VAL A 83 -0.62 9.96 5.09
N GLU A 84 0.61 10.07 4.65
CA GLU A 84 0.93 10.60 3.33
C GLU A 84 0.83 9.49 2.28
N LEU A 85 0.15 9.80 1.16
CA LEU A 85 0.06 8.90 0.02
C LEU A 85 1.48 8.66 -0.57
N PRO A 86 1.95 7.41 -0.67
CA PRO A 86 3.13 7.11 -1.46
C PRO A 86 2.81 7.35 -2.94
N TRP A 87 3.49 8.30 -3.54
CA TRP A 87 3.21 8.75 -4.89
C TRP A 87 4.50 8.86 -5.69
N GLU A 88 4.53 8.24 -6.86
CA GLU A 88 5.63 8.31 -7.79
C GLU A 88 5.12 8.57 -9.21
N VAL A 89 5.84 9.36 -9.98
CA VAL A 89 5.56 9.63 -11.38
C VAL A 89 6.79 9.23 -12.20
N LEU A 90 6.60 8.29 -13.09
CA LEU A 90 7.64 7.81 -14.00
C LEU A 90 7.30 8.25 -15.42
N ASP A 91 8.25 8.82 -16.13
CA ASP A 91 8.07 9.29 -17.51
C ASP A 91 8.78 8.36 -18.49
N TYR A 92 8.00 7.57 -19.21
CA TYR A 92 8.51 6.62 -20.20
C TYR A 92 8.33 7.09 -21.66
N ARG A 93 8.02 8.36 -21.89
CA ARG A 93 7.75 8.89 -23.24
C ARG A 93 8.94 8.84 -24.19
N SER A 94 10.16 8.79 -23.66
CA SER A 94 11.38 8.64 -24.46
C SER A 94 11.66 7.21 -24.92
N PHE A 95 10.96 6.23 -24.37
CA PHE A 95 11.12 4.82 -24.72
C PHE A 95 10.19 4.41 -25.87
N SER A 96 10.59 3.42 -26.67
CA SER A 96 9.71 2.76 -27.62
C SER A 96 8.59 2.00 -26.88
N THR A 97 7.53 1.61 -27.60
CA THR A 97 6.40 0.89 -27.02
C THR A 97 6.83 -0.43 -26.35
N ASP A 98 7.77 -1.14 -26.94
CA ASP A 98 8.26 -2.40 -26.37
C ASP A 98 9.09 -2.15 -25.11
N GLU A 99 9.98 -1.16 -25.14
CA GLU A 99 10.73 -0.75 -23.94
C GLU A 99 9.82 -0.26 -22.81
N GLN A 100 8.75 0.50 -23.12
CA GLN A 100 7.77 0.94 -22.12
C GLN A 100 7.10 -0.26 -21.44
N ARG A 101 6.77 -1.32 -22.20
CA ARG A 101 6.20 -2.54 -21.66
C ARG A 101 7.18 -3.26 -20.74
N GLU A 102 8.43 -3.41 -21.17
CA GLU A 102 9.50 -4.02 -20.37
C GLU A 102 9.73 -3.26 -19.05
N GLN A 103 9.76 -1.92 -19.10
CA GLN A 103 9.90 -1.09 -17.90
C GLN A 103 8.73 -1.25 -16.94
N LEU A 104 7.49 -1.31 -17.46
CA LEU A 104 6.30 -1.52 -16.64
C LEU A 104 6.32 -2.92 -15.99
N ASP A 105 6.65 -3.96 -16.74
CA ASP A 105 6.73 -5.32 -16.21
C ASP A 105 7.81 -5.44 -15.13
N ALA A 106 8.97 -4.83 -15.35
CA ALA A 106 10.05 -4.77 -14.36
C ALA A 106 9.62 -4.03 -13.09
N LEU A 107 8.90 -2.90 -13.23
CA LEU A 107 8.36 -2.15 -12.11
C LEU A 107 7.38 -2.98 -11.29
N LEU A 108 6.43 -3.65 -11.94
CA LEU A 108 5.43 -4.49 -11.27
C LEU A 108 6.08 -5.67 -10.54
N GLN A 109 7.09 -6.29 -11.13
CA GLN A 109 7.85 -7.38 -10.48
C GLN A 109 8.63 -6.87 -9.26
N ALA A 110 9.33 -5.74 -9.39
CA ALA A 110 10.09 -5.14 -8.30
C ALA A 110 9.18 -4.72 -7.13
N ASP A 111 8.01 -4.15 -7.43
CA ASP A 111 7.04 -3.75 -6.43
C ASP A 111 6.48 -4.96 -5.66
N ARG A 112 6.12 -6.03 -6.37
CA ARG A 112 5.70 -7.29 -5.75
C ARG A 112 6.79 -7.91 -4.88
N ALA A 113 8.04 -7.90 -5.33
CA ALA A 113 9.16 -8.43 -4.57
C ALA A 113 9.46 -7.62 -3.31
N ARG A 114 9.27 -6.31 -3.36
CA ARG A 114 9.40 -5.40 -2.20
C ARG A 114 8.35 -5.68 -1.13
N GLY A 115 7.11 -5.99 -1.52
CA GLY A 115 5.99 -6.24 -0.63
C GLY A 115 5.65 -5.07 0.29
N PHE A 116 4.94 -5.36 1.39
CA PHE A 116 4.53 -4.36 2.37
C PHE A 116 5.25 -4.52 3.71
N GLN A 117 5.62 -3.40 4.31
CA GLN A 117 5.99 -3.32 5.72
C GLN A 117 4.72 -3.15 6.55
N LEU A 118 4.13 -4.25 7.03
CA LEU A 118 2.82 -4.25 7.69
C LEU A 118 2.69 -3.23 8.84
N ALA A 119 3.78 -2.92 9.52
CA ALA A 119 3.80 -1.94 10.61
C ALA A 119 3.83 -0.47 10.15
N LYS A 120 3.82 -0.21 8.83
CA LYS A 120 3.88 1.14 8.26
C LYS A 120 2.67 1.38 7.36
N ALA A 121 1.83 2.33 7.72
CA ALA A 121 0.73 2.81 6.86
C ALA A 121 1.26 3.83 5.82
N PRO A 122 0.62 3.92 4.64
CA PRO A 122 -0.45 3.06 4.16
C PRO A 122 0.08 1.73 3.63
N LEU A 123 -0.77 0.73 3.56
CA LEU A 123 -0.51 -0.55 2.90
C LEU A 123 -1.03 -0.48 1.44
N LEU A 124 -0.50 0.52 0.70
CA LEU A 124 -0.82 0.84 -0.70
C LEU A 124 0.46 0.89 -1.52
#